data_b50caceaad8bce085ad04c74e47b07bd
#
_entry.id   b50caceaad8bce085ad04c74e47b07bd
#
_cell.length_a   1.000
_cell.length_b   1.000
_cell.length_c   1.000
_cell.angle_alpha   90.00
_cell.angle_beta   90.00
_cell.angle_gamma   90.00
#
_symmetry.space_group_name_H-M   'P 1'
#
loop_
_entity.id
_entity.type
_entity.pdbx_description
1 polymer ?
#
loop_
_entity_poly.entity_id
_entity_poly.type
_entity_poly.pdbx_seq_one_letter_code
_entity_poly.pdbx_strand_id
1 'polypeptide(L)'
;KYDFTSPDYRAQKISELARLPITGDAVWIDAGTRRRADFAFADGVFGFYQHRSKAIVPVRCCPLCCAAINDVLPAVASLPWGGAGAVLVTACDNGIDIAVTSAVPYFSSEFKNAAARLDVLRVTWNGRVVVQNATPIVKFGDVSVEYPPGAFLQPTIVGADILRDMVVAAAAGAHRCADLFCGLGNFTYALGADGFDIAGAGVRRDLFHNPLTVGMLNKYDCVVMDPPRAGAIAQCTELVKSNVGRVIYISCNPQTWVRDAEILKQKYSLVSLVPVDQFVGSAHWELFSLFA
;
A
#
# COMPACT_ATOMS: atom_id res chain seq x y z
N LYS A 1 -17.41 3.83 5.41
CA LYS A 1 -17.84 5.03 6.12
C LYS A 1 -18.71 5.90 5.22
N TYR A 2 -18.45 5.90 3.93
CA TYR A 2 -19.16 6.67 2.91
C TYR A 2 -19.86 5.75 1.93
N ASP A 3 -21.05 6.14 1.51
CA ASP A 3 -21.74 5.52 0.39
C ASP A 3 -21.10 6.06 -0.91
N PHE A 4 -20.22 5.27 -1.51
CA PHE A 4 -19.52 5.64 -2.74
C PHE A 4 -20.41 5.64 -3.98
N THR A 5 -21.66 5.16 -3.86
CA THR A 5 -22.68 5.25 -4.92
C THR A 5 -23.47 6.55 -4.84
N SER A 6 -23.36 7.30 -3.73
CA SER A 6 -24.02 8.58 -3.55
C SER A 6 -23.41 9.65 -4.46
N PRO A 7 -24.24 10.50 -5.12
CA PRO A 7 -23.74 11.65 -5.89
C PRO A 7 -22.90 12.63 -5.05
N ASP A 8 -23.13 12.68 -3.73
CA ASP A 8 -22.43 13.58 -2.81
C ASP A 8 -21.12 12.97 -2.26
N TYR A 9 -20.77 11.75 -2.64
CA TYR A 9 -19.61 11.02 -2.10
C TYR A 9 -18.32 11.84 -2.14
N ARG A 10 -17.99 12.41 -3.31
CA ARG A 10 -16.75 13.17 -3.51
C ARG A 10 -16.73 14.45 -2.66
N ALA A 11 -17.84 15.17 -2.61
CA ALA A 11 -17.96 16.38 -1.80
C ALA A 11 -17.83 16.09 -0.29
N GLN A 12 -18.48 15.03 0.19
CA GLN A 12 -18.38 14.61 1.59
C GLN A 12 -16.97 14.16 1.94
N LYS A 13 -16.33 13.38 1.08
CA LYS A 13 -15.02 12.84 1.36
C LYS A 13 -13.94 13.92 1.35
N ILE A 14 -13.93 14.83 0.37
CA ILE A 14 -12.94 15.91 0.27
C ILE A 14 -13.07 16.91 1.46
N SER A 15 -14.26 17.08 2.01
CA SER A 15 -14.47 17.97 3.15
C SER A 15 -13.66 17.57 4.40
N GLU A 16 -13.25 16.33 4.54
CA GLU A 16 -12.35 15.89 5.63
C GLU A 16 -10.97 16.54 5.55
N LEU A 17 -10.55 16.95 4.36
CA LEU A 17 -9.26 17.59 4.09
C LEU A 17 -9.32 19.13 4.07
N ALA A 18 -10.45 19.74 4.43
CA ALA A 18 -10.68 21.19 4.35
C ALA A 18 -9.66 22.05 5.11
N ARG A 19 -8.93 21.46 6.09
CA ARG A 19 -7.88 22.15 6.85
C ARG A 19 -6.49 22.03 6.24
N LEU A 20 -6.34 21.23 5.18
CA LEU A 20 -5.06 21.04 4.50
C LEU A 20 -4.90 22.08 3.37
N PRO A 21 -3.69 22.56 3.11
CA PRO A 21 -3.38 23.50 2.03
C PRO A 21 -3.31 22.76 0.67
N ILE A 22 -4.43 22.19 0.23
CA ILE A 22 -4.52 21.48 -1.05
C ILE A 22 -4.30 22.48 -2.18
N THR A 23 -3.46 22.12 -3.14
CA THR A 23 -3.06 22.98 -4.25
C THR A 23 -3.58 22.50 -5.60
N GLY A 24 -4.03 21.28 -5.72
CA GLY A 24 -4.55 20.68 -6.96
C GLY A 24 -5.84 19.90 -6.72
N ASP A 25 -6.52 19.55 -7.81
CA ASP A 25 -7.73 18.75 -7.75
C ASP A 25 -7.43 17.34 -7.21
N ALA A 26 -8.38 16.81 -6.44
CA ALA A 26 -8.27 15.43 -5.96
C ALA A 26 -8.38 14.43 -7.11
N VAL A 27 -7.50 13.44 -7.10
CA VAL A 27 -7.54 12.32 -8.04
C VAL A 27 -8.47 11.24 -7.47
N TRP A 28 -9.44 10.82 -8.26
CA TRP A 28 -10.45 9.84 -7.88
C TRP A 28 -10.24 8.54 -8.62
N ILE A 29 -10.16 7.44 -7.89
CA ILE A 29 -10.03 6.10 -8.44
C ILE A 29 -11.38 5.37 -8.28
N ASP A 30 -11.78 4.65 -9.31
CA ASP A 30 -13.08 4.00 -9.34
C ASP A 30 -13.13 2.76 -8.42
N ALA A 31 -14.33 2.45 -7.94
CA ALA A 31 -14.60 1.17 -7.29
C ALA A 31 -14.36 0.00 -8.26
N GLY A 32 -14.16 -1.21 -7.72
CA GLY A 32 -13.88 -2.38 -8.55
C GLY A 32 -12.44 -2.50 -9.05
N THR A 33 -11.54 -1.64 -8.56
CA THR A 33 -10.11 -1.63 -8.97
C THR A 33 -9.16 -2.16 -7.90
N ARG A 34 -9.68 -2.49 -6.70
CA ARG A 34 -8.86 -2.91 -5.58
C ARG A 34 -8.22 -4.27 -5.83
N ARG A 35 -6.89 -4.30 -5.87
CA ARG A 35 -6.07 -5.51 -6.12
C ARG A 35 -5.62 -6.23 -4.86
N ARG A 36 -5.85 -5.67 -3.67
CA ARG A 36 -5.40 -6.21 -2.39
C ARG A 36 -6.49 -6.00 -1.34
N ALA A 37 -6.98 -7.09 -0.73
CA ALA A 37 -8.05 -7.03 0.27
C ALA A 37 -7.77 -7.97 1.44
N ASP A 38 -7.91 -7.45 2.66
CA ASP A 38 -7.77 -8.18 3.90
C ASP A 38 -9.15 -8.66 4.37
N PHE A 39 -9.33 -9.97 4.44
CA PHE A 39 -10.51 -10.62 5.00
C PHE A 39 -10.19 -11.22 6.36
N ALA A 40 -11.21 -11.59 7.11
CA ALA A 40 -11.11 -12.30 8.36
C ALA A 40 -11.79 -13.66 8.27
N PHE A 41 -11.37 -14.60 9.08
CA PHE A 41 -12.12 -15.83 9.32
C PHE A 41 -12.15 -16.17 10.81
N ALA A 42 -13.28 -16.71 11.26
CA ALA A 42 -13.46 -17.29 12.58
C ALA A 42 -14.64 -18.26 12.56
N ASP A 43 -14.52 -19.37 13.30
CA ASP A 43 -15.60 -20.35 13.48
C ASP A 43 -16.23 -20.84 12.16
N GLY A 44 -15.41 -21.04 11.13
CA GLY A 44 -15.84 -21.48 9.81
C GLY A 44 -16.43 -20.38 8.91
N VAL A 45 -16.55 -19.16 9.39
CA VAL A 45 -17.07 -18.02 8.63
C VAL A 45 -15.90 -17.20 8.06
N PHE A 46 -15.96 -16.90 6.76
CA PHE A 46 -15.01 -16.01 6.05
C PHE A 46 -15.72 -14.74 5.57
N GLY A 47 -15.09 -13.56 5.76
CA GLY A 47 -15.65 -12.30 5.33
C GLY A 47 -14.95 -11.08 5.92
N PHE A 48 -15.70 -10.00 6.15
CA PHE A 48 -15.20 -8.80 6.81
C PHE A 48 -15.75 -8.66 8.23
N TYR A 49 -14.96 -8.11 9.13
CA TYR A 49 -15.49 -7.71 10.43
C TYR A 49 -16.58 -6.63 10.27
N GLN A 50 -17.69 -6.84 10.97
CA GLN A 50 -18.70 -5.80 11.15
C GLN A 50 -18.07 -4.60 11.86
N HIS A 51 -18.49 -3.39 11.48
CA HIS A 51 -17.96 -2.16 12.07
C HIS A 51 -18.04 -2.17 13.60
N ARG A 52 -16.90 -1.94 14.27
CA ARG A 52 -16.74 -1.96 15.73
C ARG A 52 -17.19 -3.26 16.41
N SER A 53 -17.11 -4.38 15.72
CA SER A 53 -17.49 -5.70 16.22
C SER A 53 -16.44 -6.75 15.82
N LYS A 54 -16.44 -7.90 16.53
CA LYS A 54 -15.70 -9.10 16.15
C LYS A 54 -16.53 -10.07 15.31
N ALA A 55 -17.82 -9.77 15.08
CA ALA A 55 -18.67 -10.57 14.21
C ALA A 55 -18.18 -10.44 12.75
N ILE A 56 -18.15 -11.56 12.04
CA ILE A 56 -17.76 -11.59 10.63
C ILE A 56 -19.04 -11.62 9.78
N VAL A 57 -19.14 -10.69 8.85
CA VAL A 57 -20.16 -10.68 7.80
C VAL A 57 -19.63 -11.50 6.64
N PRO A 58 -20.30 -12.61 6.26
CA PRO A 58 -19.85 -13.45 5.16
C PRO A 58 -19.76 -12.67 3.85
N VAL A 59 -18.70 -12.89 3.07
CA VAL A 59 -18.47 -12.21 1.80
C VAL A 59 -18.11 -13.23 0.72
N ARG A 60 -18.78 -13.14 -0.42
CA ARG A 60 -18.49 -13.91 -1.64
C ARG A 60 -18.23 -13.01 -2.86
N CYS A 61 -18.47 -11.71 -2.72
CA CYS A 61 -18.21 -10.69 -3.71
C CYS A 61 -18.03 -9.35 -2.99
N CYS A 62 -17.13 -8.49 -3.47
CA CYS A 62 -16.90 -7.16 -2.94
C CYS A 62 -16.87 -6.14 -4.09
N PRO A 63 -17.78 -5.14 -4.12
CA PRO A 63 -17.84 -4.17 -5.22
C PRO A 63 -16.59 -3.26 -5.31
N LEU A 64 -15.74 -3.25 -4.30
CA LEU A 64 -14.49 -2.49 -4.30
C LEU A 64 -13.34 -3.27 -4.93
N CYS A 65 -13.39 -4.62 -4.90
CA CYS A 65 -12.33 -5.49 -5.40
C CYS A 65 -12.40 -5.63 -6.93
N CYS A 66 -11.22 -5.81 -7.55
CA CYS A 66 -11.14 -6.12 -8.98
C CYS A 66 -11.77 -7.48 -9.31
N ALA A 67 -12.07 -7.70 -10.57
CA ALA A 67 -12.70 -8.93 -11.05
C ALA A 67 -11.91 -10.18 -10.62
N ALA A 68 -10.60 -10.21 -10.80
CA ALA A 68 -9.75 -11.35 -10.44
C ALA A 68 -9.89 -11.80 -8.97
N ILE A 69 -10.05 -10.84 -8.03
CA ILE A 69 -10.33 -11.18 -6.63
C ILE A 69 -11.75 -11.72 -6.51
N ASN A 70 -12.74 -11.07 -7.12
CA ASN A 70 -14.15 -11.49 -7.01
C ASN A 70 -14.39 -12.88 -7.61
N ASP A 71 -13.69 -13.26 -8.66
CA ASP A 71 -13.80 -14.58 -9.30
C ASP A 71 -13.36 -15.71 -8.37
N VAL A 72 -12.36 -15.49 -7.53
CA VAL A 72 -11.85 -16.51 -6.60
C VAL A 72 -12.56 -16.49 -5.25
N LEU A 73 -13.18 -15.37 -4.84
CA LEU A 73 -13.78 -15.21 -3.51
C LEU A 73 -14.80 -16.28 -3.13
N PRO A 74 -15.73 -16.74 -4.01
CA PRO A 74 -16.69 -17.80 -3.65
C PRO A 74 -15.99 -19.10 -3.24
N ALA A 75 -14.92 -19.48 -3.94
CA ALA A 75 -14.16 -20.69 -3.64
C ALA A 75 -13.31 -20.51 -2.36
N VAL A 76 -12.68 -19.37 -2.17
CA VAL A 76 -11.92 -19.02 -0.95
C VAL A 76 -12.85 -19.01 0.26
N ALA A 77 -14.04 -18.42 0.16
CA ALA A 77 -15.03 -18.40 1.24
C ALA A 77 -15.53 -19.81 1.64
N SER A 78 -15.40 -20.77 0.75
CA SER A 78 -15.84 -22.17 0.97
C SER A 78 -14.73 -23.08 1.50
N LEU A 79 -13.52 -22.55 1.73
CA LEU A 79 -12.45 -23.33 2.36
C LEU A 79 -12.83 -23.72 3.79
N PRO A 80 -12.34 -24.88 4.29
CA PRO A 80 -12.62 -25.32 5.65
C PRO A 80 -11.81 -24.51 6.67
N TRP A 81 -12.25 -23.29 6.93
CA TRP A 81 -11.63 -22.35 7.83
C TRP A 81 -11.71 -22.83 9.28
N GLY A 82 -10.59 -23.26 9.87
CA GLY A 82 -10.48 -23.64 11.27
C GLY A 82 -9.79 -22.57 12.11
N GLY A 83 -10.32 -22.33 13.32
CA GLY A 83 -9.81 -21.29 14.21
C GLY A 83 -10.19 -19.89 13.77
N ALA A 84 -9.28 -18.92 13.97
CA ALA A 84 -9.48 -17.51 13.59
C ALA A 84 -8.21 -16.92 13.01
N GLY A 85 -8.38 -15.90 12.15
CA GLY A 85 -7.24 -15.23 11.52
C GLY A 85 -7.64 -14.21 10.48
N ALA A 86 -6.64 -13.81 9.71
CA ALA A 86 -6.76 -12.89 8.58
C ALA A 86 -6.32 -13.58 7.28
N VAL A 87 -6.93 -13.18 6.18
CA VAL A 87 -6.64 -13.67 4.83
C VAL A 87 -6.42 -12.49 3.93
N LEU A 88 -5.20 -12.29 3.49
CA LEU A 88 -4.88 -11.32 2.47
C LEU A 88 -5.00 -11.99 1.10
N VAL A 89 -5.89 -11.49 0.27
CA VAL A 89 -6.02 -11.88 -1.14
C VAL A 89 -5.44 -10.76 -1.99
N THR A 90 -4.47 -11.10 -2.83
CA THR A 90 -3.76 -10.15 -3.70
C THR A 90 -3.84 -10.59 -5.15
N ALA A 91 -4.33 -9.72 -6.01
CA ALA A 91 -4.21 -9.89 -7.46
C ALA A 91 -2.82 -9.39 -7.90
N CYS A 92 -1.94 -10.32 -8.18
CA CYS A 92 -0.66 -10.11 -8.85
C CYS A 92 -0.87 -9.98 -10.35
N ASP A 93 0.16 -9.60 -11.10
CA ASP A 93 0.02 -9.40 -12.55
C ASP A 93 -0.16 -10.71 -13.34
N ASN A 94 0.18 -11.84 -12.74
CA ASN A 94 0.03 -13.17 -13.33
C ASN A 94 -1.01 -14.08 -12.63
N GLY A 95 -1.77 -13.59 -11.65
CA GLY A 95 -2.82 -14.35 -10.96
C GLY A 95 -2.98 -13.98 -9.47
N ILE A 96 -3.61 -14.84 -8.70
CA ILE A 96 -3.96 -14.58 -7.30
C ILE A 96 -2.94 -15.22 -6.34
N ASP A 97 -2.49 -14.43 -5.36
CA ASP A 97 -1.77 -14.86 -4.15
C ASP A 97 -2.66 -14.75 -2.92
N ILE A 98 -2.62 -15.76 -2.05
CA ILE A 98 -3.39 -15.80 -0.79
C ILE A 98 -2.41 -16.00 0.36
N ALA A 99 -2.38 -15.05 1.30
CA ALA A 99 -1.59 -15.15 2.52
C ALA A 99 -2.49 -15.21 3.75
N VAL A 100 -2.44 -16.33 4.47
CA VAL A 100 -3.22 -16.54 5.70
C VAL A 100 -2.32 -16.28 6.91
N THR A 101 -2.82 -15.52 7.87
CA THR A 101 -2.22 -15.32 9.19
C THR A 101 -3.21 -15.78 10.26
N SER A 102 -2.79 -16.71 11.11
CA SER A 102 -3.66 -17.30 12.13
C SER A 102 -2.88 -17.57 13.42
N ALA A 103 -3.59 -17.53 14.55
CA ALA A 103 -3.07 -18.02 15.83
C ALA A 103 -2.87 -19.55 15.81
N VAL A 104 -3.58 -20.27 14.93
CA VAL A 104 -3.36 -21.69 14.71
C VAL A 104 -2.09 -21.88 13.89
N PRO A 105 -1.05 -22.55 14.40
CA PRO A 105 0.26 -22.60 13.75
C PRO A 105 0.29 -23.45 12.48
N TYR A 106 -0.65 -24.38 12.33
CA TYR A 106 -0.69 -25.33 11.22
C TYR A 106 -2.07 -25.39 10.59
N PHE A 107 -2.11 -25.62 9.28
CA PHE A 107 -3.33 -25.88 8.51
C PHE A 107 -3.66 -27.40 8.51
N SER A 108 -4.95 -27.75 8.38
CA SER A 108 -5.41 -29.12 8.29
C SER A 108 -5.11 -29.73 6.90
N SER A 109 -5.07 -31.07 6.83
CA SER A 109 -4.99 -31.78 5.54
C SER A 109 -6.20 -31.48 4.64
N GLU A 110 -7.37 -31.29 5.24
CA GLU A 110 -8.59 -30.90 4.53
C GLU A 110 -8.44 -29.52 3.90
N PHE A 111 -7.95 -28.53 4.65
CA PHE A 111 -7.63 -27.20 4.14
C PHE A 111 -6.65 -27.27 2.96
N LYS A 112 -5.54 -28.02 3.11
CA LYS A 112 -4.56 -28.18 2.04
C LYS A 112 -5.18 -28.75 0.77
N ASN A 113 -5.98 -29.82 0.91
CA ASN A 113 -6.64 -30.48 -0.23
C ASN A 113 -7.67 -29.57 -0.92
N ALA A 114 -8.38 -28.76 -0.14
CA ALA A 114 -9.32 -27.77 -0.68
C ALA A 114 -8.59 -26.62 -1.37
N ALA A 115 -7.53 -26.07 -0.74
CA ALA A 115 -6.71 -25.00 -1.31
C ALA A 115 -6.00 -25.41 -2.61
N ALA A 116 -5.61 -26.68 -2.75
CA ALA A 116 -4.99 -27.22 -3.97
C ALA A 116 -5.93 -27.24 -5.19
N ARG A 117 -7.23 -27.07 -4.98
CA ARG A 117 -8.24 -27.01 -6.06
C ARG A 117 -8.54 -25.57 -6.51
N LEU A 118 -7.99 -24.56 -5.81
CA LEU A 118 -8.16 -23.19 -6.20
C LEU A 118 -7.32 -22.87 -7.44
N ASP A 119 -7.87 -22.07 -8.33
CA ASP A 119 -7.14 -21.48 -9.44
C ASP A 119 -6.39 -20.23 -8.93
N VAL A 120 -5.27 -20.46 -8.23
CA VAL A 120 -4.44 -19.43 -7.63
C VAL A 120 -2.96 -19.77 -7.81
N LEU A 121 -2.10 -18.76 -7.77
CA LEU A 121 -0.66 -18.96 -7.89
C LEU A 121 -0.07 -19.61 -6.64
N ARG A 122 -0.47 -19.13 -5.48
CA ARG A 122 0.06 -19.57 -4.20
C ARG A 122 -0.94 -19.35 -3.06
N VAL A 123 -0.92 -20.27 -2.09
CA VAL A 123 -1.52 -20.12 -0.76
C VAL A 123 -0.46 -20.30 0.29
N THR A 124 -0.34 -19.37 1.24
CA THR A 124 0.54 -19.48 2.40
C THR A 124 -0.24 -19.43 3.70
N TRP A 125 0.28 -20.09 4.75
CA TRP A 125 -0.24 -20.06 6.12
C TRP A 125 0.89 -19.72 7.09
N ASN A 126 0.78 -18.57 7.76
CA ASN A 126 1.84 -18.06 8.63
C ASN A 126 3.22 -18.07 7.94
N GLY A 127 3.26 -17.62 6.68
CA GLY A 127 4.45 -17.57 5.85
C GLY A 127 4.93 -18.92 5.26
N ARG A 128 4.31 -20.05 5.64
CA ARG A 128 4.63 -21.37 5.07
C ARG A 128 3.77 -21.65 3.85
N VAL A 129 4.38 -22.13 2.78
CA VAL A 129 3.67 -22.52 1.57
C VAL A 129 2.75 -23.71 1.82
N VAL A 130 1.46 -23.57 1.53
CA VAL A 130 0.44 -24.62 1.52
C VAL A 130 0.35 -25.24 0.15
N VAL A 131 0.20 -24.37 -0.86
CA VAL A 131 0.14 -24.69 -2.29
C VAL A 131 0.90 -23.62 -3.06
N GLN A 132 1.66 -24.04 -4.08
CA GLN A 132 2.29 -23.12 -5.03
C GLN A 132 2.24 -23.75 -6.43
N ASN A 133 1.46 -23.16 -7.30
CA ASN A 133 1.30 -23.54 -8.70
C ASN A 133 2.23 -22.73 -9.61
N ALA A 134 2.48 -21.46 -9.24
CA ALA A 134 3.46 -20.61 -9.89
C ALA A 134 3.99 -19.55 -8.92
N THR A 135 5.07 -18.88 -9.29
CA THR A 135 5.59 -17.72 -8.55
C THR A 135 4.75 -16.49 -8.83
N PRO A 136 4.14 -15.86 -7.80
CA PRO A 136 3.44 -14.60 -7.99
C PRO A 136 4.39 -13.48 -8.43
N ILE A 137 4.00 -12.72 -9.46
CA ILE A 137 4.79 -11.63 -10.05
C ILE A 137 3.99 -10.34 -10.00
N VAL A 138 4.64 -9.25 -9.65
CA VAL A 138 4.13 -7.88 -9.80
C VAL A 138 5.02 -7.08 -10.73
N LYS A 139 4.42 -6.16 -11.48
CA LYS A 139 5.13 -5.32 -12.45
C LYS A 139 5.12 -3.86 -12.01
N PHE A 140 6.26 -3.21 -12.16
CA PHE A 140 6.44 -1.77 -12.01
C PHE A 140 7.04 -1.23 -13.33
N GLY A 141 6.17 -0.75 -14.24
CA GLY A 141 6.56 -0.51 -15.62
C GLY A 141 7.05 -1.80 -16.29
N ASP A 142 8.27 -1.79 -16.82
CA ASP A 142 8.88 -2.94 -17.48
C ASP A 142 9.60 -3.92 -16.52
N VAL A 143 9.68 -3.57 -15.23
CA VAL A 143 10.37 -4.41 -14.24
C VAL A 143 9.39 -5.38 -13.61
N SER A 144 9.70 -6.68 -13.71
CA SER A 144 8.95 -7.76 -13.05
C SER A 144 9.65 -8.18 -11.76
N VAL A 145 8.90 -8.23 -10.66
CA VAL A 145 9.40 -8.57 -9.33
C VAL A 145 8.61 -9.74 -8.76
N GLU A 146 9.29 -10.72 -8.16
CA GLU A 146 8.61 -11.76 -7.39
C GLU A 146 7.91 -11.13 -6.19
N TYR A 147 6.63 -11.50 -6.01
CA TYR A 147 5.82 -10.99 -4.90
C TYR A 147 6.01 -11.87 -3.66
N PRO A 148 6.64 -11.37 -2.58
CA PRO A 148 6.75 -12.10 -1.34
C PRO A 148 5.38 -12.25 -0.66
N PRO A 149 5.11 -13.38 0.03
CA PRO A 149 3.82 -13.58 0.71
C PRO A 149 3.45 -12.44 1.65
N GLY A 150 2.30 -11.83 1.42
CA GLY A 150 1.78 -10.77 2.28
C GLY A 150 2.50 -9.43 2.18
N ALA A 151 3.42 -9.24 1.24
CA ALA A 151 4.12 -7.98 1.04
C ALA A 151 3.13 -6.83 0.75
N PHE A 152 3.53 -5.61 1.08
CA PHE A 152 2.72 -4.45 0.79
C PHE A 152 2.72 -4.14 -0.72
N LEU A 153 1.55 -3.81 -1.23
CA LEU A 153 1.32 -3.17 -2.52
C LEU A 153 0.30 -2.05 -2.35
N GLN A 154 0.39 -1.04 -3.19
CA GLN A 154 -0.68 -0.04 -3.29
C GLN A 154 -2.02 -0.75 -3.56
N PRO A 155 -3.13 -0.29 -2.94
CA PRO A 155 -4.40 -1.01 -2.97
C PRO A 155 -4.99 -1.18 -4.38
N THR A 156 -4.62 -0.34 -5.34
CA THR A 156 -5.04 -0.44 -6.74
C THR A 156 -3.84 -0.30 -7.68
N ILE A 157 -3.88 -0.94 -8.86
CA ILE A 157 -2.85 -0.77 -9.90
C ILE A 157 -2.89 0.67 -10.41
N VAL A 158 -4.07 1.16 -10.73
CA VAL A 158 -4.27 2.53 -11.23
C VAL A 158 -3.70 3.58 -10.26
N GLY A 159 -3.93 3.40 -8.94
CA GLY A 159 -3.38 4.31 -7.92
C GLY A 159 -1.86 4.24 -7.83
N ALA A 160 -1.28 3.03 -7.95
CA ALA A 160 0.17 2.86 -7.98
C ALA A 160 0.80 3.55 -9.20
N ASP A 161 0.17 3.43 -10.37
CA ASP A 161 0.64 4.05 -11.61
C ASP A 161 0.53 5.57 -11.55
N ILE A 162 -0.61 6.11 -11.11
CA ILE A 162 -0.80 7.56 -10.94
C ILE A 162 0.23 8.14 -9.97
N LEU A 163 0.43 7.52 -8.80
CA LEU A 163 1.43 7.98 -7.83
C LEU A 163 2.84 7.91 -8.42
N ARG A 164 3.17 6.85 -9.16
CA ARG A 164 4.45 6.73 -9.85
C ARG A 164 4.66 7.85 -10.87
N ASP A 165 3.67 8.13 -11.70
CA ASP A 165 3.75 9.18 -12.72
C ASP A 165 3.89 10.57 -12.09
N MET A 166 3.16 10.85 -10.99
CA MET A 166 3.32 12.08 -10.20
C MET A 166 4.73 12.20 -9.60
N VAL A 167 5.28 11.10 -9.08
CA VAL A 167 6.64 11.06 -8.52
C VAL A 167 7.67 11.33 -9.61
N VAL A 168 7.56 10.65 -10.78
CA VAL A 168 8.46 10.87 -11.92
C VAL A 168 8.43 12.31 -12.40
N ALA A 169 7.22 12.88 -12.55
CA ALA A 169 7.07 14.28 -12.95
C ALA A 169 7.68 15.24 -11.93
N ALA A 170 7.45 15.01 -10.63
CA ALA A 170 8.00 15.85 -9.56
C ALA A 170 9.52 15.69 -9.38
N ALA A 171 10.09 14.55 -9.73
CA ALA A 171 11.53 14.30 -9.69
C ALA A 171 12.27 14.77 -10.96
N ALA A 172 11.55 15.32 -11.96
CA ALA A 172 12.17 15.73 -13.22
C ALA A 172 13.35 16.67 -13.01
N GLY A 173 14.47 16.39 -13.69
CA GLY A 173 15.73 17.12 -13.59
C GLY A 173 16.58 16.77 -12.37
N ALA A 174 16.14 15.85 -11.50
CA ALA A 174 17.02 15.30 -10.47
C ALA A 174 18.02 14.31 -11.08
N HIS A 175 19.28 14.37 -10.62
CA HIS A 175 20.34 13.50 -11.11
C HIS A 175 20.50 12.25 -10.25
N ARG A 176 20.25 12.38 -8.95
CA ARG A 176 20.35 11.26 -8.01
C ARG A 176 19.24 11.27 -6.99
N CYS A 177 18.40 10.24 -7.03
CA CYS A 177 17.25 10.06 -6.17
C CYS A 177 17.48 8.97 -5.11
N ALA A 178 16.92 9.17 -3.92
CA ALA A 178 16.71 8.11 -2.94
C ALA A 178 15.21 7.84 -2.78
N ASP A 179 14.83 6.56 -2.65
CA ASP A 179 13.47 6.11 -2.38
C ASP A 179 13.44 5.45 -0.99
N LEU A 180 12.81 6.12 -0.03
CA LEU A 180 12.75 5.72 1.36
C LEU A 180 11.39 5.11 1.68
N PHE A 181 11.39 3.99 2.41
CA PHE A 181 10.24 3.11 2.58
C PHE A 181 9.79 2.54 1.23
N CYS A 182 10.76 2.12 0.42
CA CYS A 182 10.56 1.81 -1.00
C CYS A 182 9.70 0.55 -1.27
N GLY A 183 9.44 -0.27 -0.25
CA GLY A 183 8.69 -1.52 -0.40
C GLY A 183 9.26 -2.40 -1.52
N LEU A 184 8.42 -2.80 -2.46
CA LEU A 184 8.84 -3.62 -3.61
C LEU A 184 9.43 -2.80 -4.77
N GLY A 185 9.55 -1.46 -4.63
CA GLY A 185 10.32 -0.63 -5.56
C GLY A 185 9.52 0.11 -6.63
N ASN A 186 8.24 0.40 -6.41
CA ASN A 186 7.42 1.14 -7.38
C ASN A 186 8.07 2.44 -7.85
N PHE A 187 8.61 3.23 -6.94
CA PHE A 187 9.30 4.49 -7.27
C PHE A 187 10.79 4.27 -7.53
N THR A 188 11.41 3.31 -6.84
CA THR A 188 12.83 2.94 -7.02
C THR A 188 13.15 2.65 -8.48
N TYR A 189 12.37 1.76 -9.12
CA TYR A 189 12.60 1.37 -10.51
C TYR A 189 12.27 2.50 -11.48
N ALA A 190 11.20 3.24 -11.25
CA ALA A 190 10.79 4.33 -12.12
C ALA A 190 11.80 5.48 -12.19
N LEU A 191 12.53 5.72 -11.08
CA LEU A 191 13.52 6.79 -10.97
C LEU A 191 14.97 6.32 -11.13
N GLY A 192 15.22 5.00 -11.17
CA GLY A 192 16.57 4.47 -11.00
C GLY A 192 17.18 4.88 -9.65
N ALA A 193 16.36 4.99 -8.60
CA ALA A 193 16.75 5.50 -7.30
C ALA A 193 17.49 4.47 -6.45
N ASP A 194 18.26 4.94 -5.46
CA ASP A 194 18.77 4.09 -4.38
C ASP A 194 17.61 3.84 -3.38
N GLY A 195 17.09 2.59 -3.34
CA GLY A 195 15.98 2.20 -2.46
C GLY A 195 16.45 1.84 -1.05
N PHE A 196 15.63 2.16 -0.03
CA PHE A 196 15.86 1.82 1.38
C PHE A 196 14.55 1.39 2.04
N ASP A 197 14.54 0.20 2.65
CA ASP A 197 13.38 -0.33 3.39
C ASP A 197 13.83 -1.39 4.41
N ILE A 198 12.98 -1.73 5.35
CA ILE A 198 13.21 -2.85 6.27
C ILE A 198 13.09 -4.20 5.54
N ALA A 199 12.27 -4.26 4.49
CA ALA A 199 12.06 -5.43 3.64
C ALA A 199 11.67 -5.00 2.22
N GLY A 200 12.10 -5.74 1.19
CA GLY A 200 11.75 -5.46 -0.20
C GLY A 200 12.94 -5.09 -1.07
N ALA A 201 12.75 -4.15 -2.00
CA ALA A 201 13.78 -3.70 -2.92
C ALA A 201 14.80 -2.77 -2.23
N GLY A 202 16.06 -2.85 -2.65
CA GLY A 202 17.09 -1.92 -2.16
C GLY A 202 17.83 -2.35 -0.92
N VAL A 203 18.43 -1.37 -0.21
CA VAL A 203 19.25 -1.61 0.98
C VAL A 203 18.35 -1.81 2.20
N ARG A 204 18.51 -2.94 2.88
CA ARG A 204 17.74 -3.22 4.11
C ARG A 204 18.10 -2.25 5.22
N ARG A 205 17.12 -1.46 5.67
CA ARG A 205 17.29 -0.43 6.70
C ARG A 205 15.98 -0.13 7.42
N ASP A 206 16.01 -0.13 8.74
CA ASP A 206 14.92 0.36 9.57
C ASP A 206 14.99 1.89 9.67
N LEU A 207 14.25 2.58 8.82
CA LEU A 207 14.27 4.03 8.73
C LEU A 207 13.61 4.74 9.93
N PHE A 208 12.86 4.03 10.77
CA PHE A 208 12.31 4.59 12.00
C PHE A 208 13.36 4.76 13.10
N HIS A 209 14.25 3.77 13.24
CA HIS A 209 15.28 3.75 14.28
C HIS A 209 16.67 4.13 13.74
N ASN A 210 16.86 4.04 12.44
CA ASN A 210 18.13 4.31 11.77
C ASN A 210 17.87 5.08 10.45
N PRO A 211 17.41 6.36 10.50
CA PRO A 211 17.18 7.17 9.32
C PRO A 211 18.48 7.39 8.53
N LEU A 212 18.36 7.78 7.26
CA LEU A 212 19.52 8.26 6.51
C LEU A 212 20.04 9.53 7.18
N THR A 213 21.31 9.53 7.58
CA THR A 213 21.97 10.69 8.19
C THR A 213 22.18 11.80 7.15
N VAL A 214 22.41 13.03 7.61
CA VAL A 214 22.74 14.18 6.76
C VAL A 214 23.85 13.84 5.75
N GLY A 215 24.94 13.19 6.21
CA GLY A 215 26.04 12.80 5.33
C GLY A 215 25.67 11.80 4.24
N MET A 216 24.69 10.93 4.50
CA MET A 216 24.15 10.01 3.48
C MET A 216 23.21 10.73 2.52
N LEU A 217 22.33 11.58 3.06
CA LEU A 217 21.36 12.37 2.31
C LEU A 217 22.02 13.36 1.33
N ASN A 218 23.15 13.95 1.70
CA ASN A 218 23.88 14.91 0.87
C ASN A 218 24.41 14.34 -0.46
N LYS A 219 24.20 13.04 -0.71
CA LYS A 219 24.52 12.40 -1.99
C LYS A 219 23.36 12.51 -2.99
N TYR A 220 22.18 12.93 -2.55
CA TYR A 220 20.96 12.99 -3.33
C TYR A 220 20.48 14.42 -3.50
N ASP A 221 19.91 14.71 -4.63
CA ASP A 221 19.26 16.00 -4.93
C ASP A 221 17.72 15.90 -4.80
N CYS A 222 17.18 14.67 -4.85
CA CYS A 222 15.78 14.39 -4.62
C CYS A 222 15.59 13.17 -3.72
N VAL A 223 14.64 13.25 -2.78
CA VAL A 223 14.25 12.13 -1.91
C VAL A 223 12.75 11.91 -2.03
N VAL A 224 12.37 10.66 -2.30
CA VAL A 224 10.97 10.20 -2.25
C VAL A 224 10.76 9.44 -0.95
N MET A 225 9.61 9.63 -0.29
CA MET A 225 9.21 8.90 0.91
C MET A 225 7.75 8.47 0.82
N ASP A 226 7.48 7.19 1.07
CA ASP A 226 6.11 6.62 1.23
C ASP A 226 6.04 5.80 2.52
N PRO A 227 6.11 6.46 3.71
CA PRO A 227 6.18 5.77 4.97
C PRO A 227 4.83 5.14 5.36
N PRO A 228 4.82 4.13 6.24
CA PRO A 228 3.62 3.63 6.88
C PRO A 228 2.87 4.74 7.65
N ARG A 229 1.67 4.43 8.14
CA ARG A 229 0.76 5.38 8.83
C ARG A 229 1.38 6.17 9.99
N ALA A 230 2.50 5.70 10.55
CA ALA A 230 3.25 6.41 11.60
C ALA A 230 3.96 7.69 11.11
N GLY A 231 4.11 7.86 9.80
CA GLY A 231 4.89 8.94 9.20
C GLY A 231 6.39 8.74 9.33
N ALA A 232 7.21 9.79 9.13
CA ALA A 232 8.65 9.71 9.02
C ALA A 232 9.39 10.82 9.79
N ILE A 233 9.03 11.10 11.05
CA ILE A 233 9.61 12.19 11.87
C ILE A 233 11.15 12.17 11.84
N ALA A 234 11.74 11.01 12.13
CA ALA A 234 13.19 10.88 12.23
C ALA A 234 13.87 11.26 10.90
N GLN A 235 13.30 10.81 9.78
CA GLN A 235 13.85 11.13 8.47
C GLN A 235 13.61 12.58 8.06
N CYS A 236 12.46 13.15 8.34
CA CYS A 236 12.18 14.58 8.12
C CYS A 236 13.16 15.47 8.89
N THR A 237 13.51 15.09 10.12
CA THR A 237 14.48 15.81 10.96
C THR A 237 15.90 15.81 10.36
N GLU A 238 16.31 14.72 9.69
CA GLU A 238 17.59 14.67 8.99
C GLU A 238 17.56 15.44 7.66
N LEU A 239 16.44 15.39 6.94
CA LEU A 239 16.26 16.07 5.66
C LEU A 239 16.39 17.58 5.78
N VAL A 240 15.80 18.20 6.80
CA VAL A 240 15.90 19.67 6.98
C VAL A 240 17.34 20.18 7.26
N LYS A 241 18.22 19.30 7.71
CA LYS A 241 19.65 19.60 7.94
C LYS A 241 20.54 19.25 6.74
N SER A 242 20.02 18.52 5.75
CA SER A 242 20.78 18.02 4.60
C SER A 242 20.83 19.03 3.46
N ASN A 243 21.57 18.71 2.38
CA ASN A 243 21.61 19.51 1.15
C ASN A 243 20.59 19.05 0.10
N VAL A 244 19.69 18.11 0.44
CA VAL A 244 18.61 17.67 -0.46
C VAL A 244 17.80 18.89 -0.86
N GLY A 245 17.62 19.08 -2.17
CA GLY A 245 16.89 20.22 -2.72
C GLY A 245 15.39 19.96 -2.90
N ARG A 246 14.99 18.69 -2.94
CA ARG A 246 13.60 18.31 -3.23
C ARG A 246 13.17 17.08 -2.43
N VAL A 247 12.00 17.17 -1.80
CA VAL A 247 11.38 16.06 -1.07
C VAL A 247 9.99 15.80 -1.64
N ILE A 248 9.76 14.58 -2.10
CA ILE A 248 8.44 14.08 -2.52
C ILE A 248 7.93 13.20 -1.40
N TYR A 249 6.79 13.56 -0.81
CA TYR A 249 6.27 12.85 0.35
C TYR A 249 4.85 12.36 0.08
N ILE A 250 4.68 11.02 0.07
CA ILE A 250 3.39 10.36 -0.05
C ILE A 250 2.97 9.91 1.35
N SER A 251 1.71 10.08 1.72
CA SER A 251 1.23 9.73 3.06
C SER A 251 -0.21 9.26 3.04
N CYS A 252 -0.46 8.09 3.60
CA CYS A 252 -1.81 7.56 3.80
C CYS A 252 -2.50 8.03 5.09
N ASN A 253 -1.90 8.98 5.83
CA ASN A 253 -2.43 9.50 7.08
C ASN A 253 -2.27 11.03 7.17
N PRO A 254 -3.37 11.81 6.97
CA PRO A 254 -3.31 13.26 7.03
C PRO A 254 -2.78 13.84 8.35
N GLN A 255 -2.99 13.16 9.48
CA GLN A 255 -2.54 13.66 10.78
C GLN A 255 -1.00 13.59 10.91
N THR A 256 -0.41 12.47 10.50
CA THR A 256 1.06 12.32 10.50
C THR A 256 1.70 13.17 9.42
N TRP A 257 1.04 13.34 8.28
CA TRP A 257 1.47 14.26 7.23
C TRP A 257 1.59 15.70 7.75
N VAL A 258 0.58 16.23 8.45
CA VAL A 258 0.62 17.59 9.03
C VAL A 258 1.83 17.75 9.94
N ARG A 259 2.07 16.81 10.84
CA ARG A 259 3.19 16.83 11.77
C ARG A 259 4.54 16.83 11.05
N ASP A 260 4.71 15.95 10.07
CA ASP A 260 5.97 15.79 9.33
C ASP A 260 6.18 16.98 8.37
N ALA A 261 5.12 17.51 7.77
CA ALA A 261 5.16 18.71 6.94
C ALA A 261 5.63 19.95 7.72
N GLU A 262 5.22 20.12 8.98
CA GLU A 262 5.71 21.22 9.83
C GLU A 262 7.23 21.13 10.08
N ILE A 263 7.79 19.92 10.16
CA ILE A 263 9.24 19.76 10.21
C ILE A 263 9.87 20.15 8.87
N LEU A 264 9.36 19.62 7.76
CA LEU A 264 9.92 19.90 6.42
C LEU A 264 9.85 21.39 6.07
N LYS A 265 8.81 22.11 6.46
CA LYS A 265 8.66 23.56 6.25
C LYS A 265 9.68 24.42 6.94
N GLN A 266 10.50 23.89 7.88
CA GLN A 266 11.63 24.61 8.45
C GLN A 266 12.71 24.92 7.42
N LYS A 267 12.72 24.20 6.30
CA LYS A 267 13.69 24.38 5.21
C LYS A 267 13.04 24.53 3.84
N TYR A 268 12.00 23.76 3.58
CA TYR A 268 11.37 23.64 2.26
C TYR A 268 10.05 24.40 2.19
N SER A 269 9.71 24.91 1.00
CA SER A 269 8.37 25.41 0.71
C SER A 269 7.49 24.23 0.22
N LEU A 270 6.22 24.18 0.66
CA LEU A 270 5.25 23.25 0.08
C LEU A 270 4.86 23.77 -1.32
N VAL A 271 5.27 23.05 -2.36
CA VAL A 271 4.99 23.41 -3.76
C VAL A 271 3.63 22.86 -4.20
N SER A 272 3.35 21.60 -3.84
CA SER A 272 2.06 20.99 -4.16
C SER A 272 1.62 19.99 -3.09
N LEU A 273 0.28 19.90 -2.94
CA LEU A 273 -0.41 18.90 -2.14
C LEU A 273 -1.65 18.43 -2.90
N VAL A 274 -1.66 17.19 -3.33
CA VAL A 274 -2.72 16.58 -4.14
C VAL A 274 -3.26 15.33 -3.44
N PRO A 275 -4.56 15.30 -3.09
CA PRO A 275 -5.20 14.10 -2.55
C PRO A 275 -5.48 13.07 -3.65
N VAL A 276 -5.25 11.80 -3.35
CA VAL A 276 -5.58 10.65 -4.22
C VAL A 276 -6.51 9.70 -3.46
N ASP A 277 -7.72 9.50 -3.98
CA ASP A 277 -8.68 8.56 -3.40
C ASP A 277 -8.53 7.17 -4.00
N GLN A 278 -7.58 6.40 -3.50
CA GLN A 278 -7.48 4.95 -3.79
C GLN A 278 -8.15 4.07 -2.72
N PHE A 279 -8.84 4.68 -1.76
CA PHE A 279 -9.54 4.01 -0.65
C PHE A 279 -11.05 4.28 -0.69
N VAL A 280 -11.66 3.98 -1.82
CA VAL A 280 -13.09 4.22 -2.09
C VAL A 280 -13.95 3.70 -0.94
N GLY A 281 -14.95 4.46 -0.52
CA GLY A 281 -15.88 4.14 0.56
C GLY A 281 -15.31 4.25 1.99
N SER A 282 -14.02 4.55 2.15
CA SER A 282 -13.36 4.71 3.44
C SER A 282 -13.03 6.17 3.74
N ALA A 283 -12.56 6.46 4.97
CA ALA A 283 -12.06 7.77 5.37
C ALA A 283 -10.57 7.98 5.05
N HIS A 284 -9.92 7.01 4.41
CA HIS A 284 -8.49 7.09 4.10
C HIS A 284 -8.25 7.87 2.82
N TRP A 285 -7.16 8.62 2.83
CA TRP A 285 -6.64 9.35 1.69
C TRP A 285 -5.18 9.00 1.48
N GLU A 286 -4.72 9.06 0.26
CA GLU A 286 -3.32 9.19 -0.07
C GLU A 286 -3.04 10.65 -0.38
N LEU A 287 -2.02 11.22 0.24
CA LEU A 287 -1.61 12.61 0.03
C LEU A 287 -0.26 12.61 -0.69
N PHE A 288 -0.24 13.06 -1.93
CA PHE A 288 0.99 13.34 -2.64
C PHE A 288 1.41 14.77 -2.37
N SER A 289 2.65 15.01 -1.94
CA SER A 289 3.17 16.35 -1.71
C SER A 289 4.59 16.52 -2.23
N LEU A 290 4.87 17.73 -2.73
CA LEU A 290 6.18 18.16 -3.19
C LEU A 290 6.66 19.33 -2.34
N PHE A 291 7.85 19.20 -1.77
CA PHE A 291 8.56 20.23 -1.04
C PHE A 291 9.87 20.57 -1.77
N ALA A 292 10.15 21.87 -1.98
CA ALA A 292 11.37 22.37 -2.62
C ALA A 292 11.85 23.72 -2.03
#